data_cc24dc32eca64b4c238ea667089ae471
#
_entry.id   cc24dc32eca64b4c238ea667089ae471
#
_cell.length_a   1.000
_cell.length_b   1.000
_cell.length_c   1.000
_cell.angle_alpha   90.00
_cell.angle_beta   90.00
_cell.angle_gamma   90.00
#
_symmetry.space_group_name_H-M   'P 1'
#
loop_
_entity.id
_entity.type
_entity.pdbx_description
1 polymer ?
#
loop_
_entity_poly.entity_id
_entity_poly.type
_entity_poly.pdbx_seq_one_letter_code
_entity_poly.pdbx_strand_id
1 'polypeptide(L)'
;MLKFATRTATRTAACVLTAGLALSTSPAWAGDLAQVVGADEDVAPQGEEKVIDTGHVDVGALLDGTDSELMARDDAGDKPVWRHLDDLVFSVGDKAQQTLPDTDDFGFVGAESGDKVWVVPQTEQVGVPWLGWNTQAPEIVQNFPRGADLVFTGHEGPGQAHMFIENGFDSPMPLYDSTKSGEQLVHMEANTHVHANWVFSDPGAQTISVDVRGTDGKGTKHSYSTKLRFVVGDKGSANEARAIGSSPSAATSVAPPASSRAAATEISSPASTATANSSDDSDDDTPWGPAIV
;
A
#
# COMPACT_ATOMS: atom_id res chain seq x y z
N MET A 1 67.18 -32.16 -64.41
CA MET A 1 67.40 -31.46 -63.14
C MET A 1 66.18 -30.64 -62.80
N LEU A 2 65.34 -31.13 -61.92
CA LEU A 2 64.10 -30.54 -61.55
C LEU A 2 64.29 -29.83 -60.20
N LYS A 3 64.13 -28.49 -60.17
CA LYS A 3 64.20 -27.69 -58.94
C LYS A 3 62.79 -27.59 -58.32
N PHE A 4 62.63 -28.20 -57.17
CA PHE A 4 61.45 -28.00 -56.35
C PHE A 4 61.57 -26.70 -55.54
N ALA A 5 60.63 -25.80 -55.74
CA ALA A 5 60.48 -24.58 -54.93
C ALA A 5 59.54 -24.86 -53.76
N THR A 6 60.05 -24.78 -52.55
CA THR A 6 59.27 -24.89 -51.30
C THR A 6 58.61 -23.61 -51.02
N ARG A 7 57.27 -23.58 -51.04
CA ARG A 7 56.50 -22.41 -50.57
C ARG A 7 56.23 -22.52 -49.06
N THR A 8 56.84 -21.64 -48.32
CA THR A 8 56.55 -21.49 -46.88
C THR A 8 55.23 -20.69 -46.72
N ALA A 9 54.23 -21.32 -46.17
CA ALA A 9 52.94 -20.67 -45.84
C ALA A 9 53.03 -20.12 -44.43
N THR A 10 53.06 -18.78 -44.34
CA THR A 10 52.96 -18.06 -43.09
C THR A 10 51.50 -18.07 -42.62
N ARG A 11 51.20 -18.77 -41.54
CA ARG A 11 49.92 -18.75 -40.88
C ARG A 11 49.87 -17.56 -39.93
N THR A 12 49.13 -16.50 -40.30
CA THR A 12 48.77 -15.39 -39.40
C THR A 12 47.68 -15.89 -38.48
N ALA A 13 47.99 -16.06 -37.20
CA ALA A 13 47.01 -16.32 -36.15
C ALA A 13 46.31 -15.00 -35.81
N ALA A 14 45.02 -14.89 -36.21
CA ALA A 14 44.16 -13.78 -35.73
C ALA A 14 43.67 -14.12 -34.32
N CYS A 15 44.22 -13.44 -33.32
CA CYS A 15 43.64 -13.44 -31.96
C CYS A 15 42.34 -12.66 -31.99
N VAL A 16 41.22 -13.38 -31.96
CA VAL A 16 39.92 -12.81 -31.66
C VAL A 16 39.83 -12.57 -30.14
N LEU A 17 40.00 -11.30 -29.74
CA LEU A 17 39.67 -10.87 -28.39
C LEU A 17 38.12 -10.89 -28.30
N THR A 18 37.56 -11.93 -27.73
CA THR A 18 36.21 -11.89 -27.21
C THR A 18 36.23 -11.07 -25.92
N ALA A 19 35.82 -9.79 -26.02
CA ALA A 19 35.45 -9.01 -24.87
C ALA A 19 34.18 -9.64 -24.28
N GLY A 20 34.35 -10.48 -23.27
CA GLY A 20 33.25 -10.95 -22.45
C GLY A 20 32.66 -9.78 -21.71
N LEU A 21 31.46 -9.31 -22.08
CA LEU A 21 30.61 -8.54 -21.21
C LEU A 21 30.31 -9.42 -20.00
N ALA A 22 31.01 -9.20 -18.92
CA ALA A 22 30.58 -9.68 -17.62
C ALA A 22 29.32 -8.86 -17.27
N LEU A 23 28.16 -9.40 -17.58
CA LEU A 23 26.92 -9.01 -16.92
C LEU A 23 27.13 -9.33 -15.43
N SER A 24 27.54 -8.33 -14.66
CA SER A 24 27.45 -8.37 -13.21
C SER A 24 25.96 -8.41 -12.89
N THR A 25 25.41 -9.61 -12.79
CA THR A 25 24.17 -9.83 -12.05
C THR A 25 24.48 -9.51 -10.60
N SER A 26 24.29 -8.25 -10.20
CA SER A 26 24.13 -7.96 -8.77
C SER A 26 22.97 -8.84 -8.33
N PRO A 27 23.16 -9.66 -7.26
CA PRO A 27 21.99 -10.31 -6.68
C PRO A 27 21.04 -9.16 -6.32
N ALA A 28 19.82 -9.17 -6.86
CA ALA A 28 18.75 -8.40 -6.31
C ALA A 28 18.61 -8.94 -4.88
N TRP A 29 19.03 -8.16 -3.92
CA TRP A 29 18.73 -8.43 -2.52
C TRP A 29 17.22 -8.31 -2.46
N ALA A 30 16.51 -9.45 -2.40
CA ALA A 30 15.20 -9.45 -1.80
C ALA A 30 15.44 -8.82 -0.42
N GLY A 31 14.93 -7.63 -0.20
CA GLY A 31 15.06 -6.94 1.07
C GLY A 31 14.70 -7.92 2.18
N ASP A 32 15.24 -7.72 3.35
CA ASP A 32 15.09 -8.67 4.44
C ASP A 32 13.60 -8.79 4.82
N LEU A 33 12.92 -9.76 4.21
CA LEU A 33 11.52 -10.11 4.53
C LEU A 33 11.40 -10.65 5.96
N ALA A 34 12.53 -10.97 6.61
CA ALA A 34 12.61 -11.37 8.01
C ALA A 34 12.60 -10.14 8.94
N GLN A 35 11.67 -9.23 8.75
CA GLN A 35 11.49 -8.08 9.63
C GLN A 35 11.07 -8.52 11.03
N VAL A 36 11.66 -7.89 12.04
CA VAL A 36 11.22 -8.02 13.44
C VAL A 36 10.78 -6.65 13.93
N VAL A 37 9.53 -6.55 14.32
CA VAL A 37 8.97 -5.33 14.92
C VAL A 37 9.12 -5.41 16.43
N GLY A 38 9.84 -4.43 17.02
CA GLY A 38 10.03 -4.31 18.46
C GLY A 38 8.83 -3.69 19.15
N ALA A 39 8.62 -4.02 20.43
CA ALA A 39 7.57 -3.37 21.23
C ALA A 39 7.95 -1.95 21.67
N ASP A 40 9.23 -1.58 21.60
CA ASP A 40 9.77 -0.32 22.13
C ASP A 40 10.28 0.57 20.99
N GLU A 41 9.76 0.43 19.77
CA GLU A 41 10.16 1.28 18.65
C GLU A 41 9.64 2.72 18.84
N ASP A 42 10.46 3.70 18.42
CA ASP A 42 10.14 5.11 18.54
C ASP A 42 8.89 5.47 17.71
N VAL A 43 8.05 6.36 18.25
CA VAL A 43 6.90 6.96 17.55
C VAL A 43 7.17 8.44 17.33
N ALA A 44 7.10 8.89 16.08
CA ALA A 44 7.25 10.30 15.75
C ALA A 44 6.06 11.11 16.29
N PRO A 45 6.29 12.34 16.77
CA PRO A 45 5.19 13.21 17.18
C PRO A 45 4.20 13.47 16.05
N GLN A 46 2.92 13.51 16.36
CA GLN A 46 1.89 13.91 15.41
C GLN A 46 2.16 15.35 14.89
N GLY A 47 2.05 15.54 13.58
CA GLY A 47 2.39 16.81 12.91
C GLY A 47 3.86 16.90 12.47
N GLU A 48 4.67 15.85 12.69
CA GLU A 48 6.02 15.76 12.12
C GLU A 48 5.95 15.29 10.66
N GLU A 49 5.78 16.26 9.76
CA GLU A 49 5.66 15.99 8.32
C GLU A 49 6.93 15.34 7.75
N LYS A 50 6.75 14.29 6.96
CA LYS A 50 7.84 13.59 6.28
C LYS A 50 7.46 13.28 4.84
N VAL A 51 8.43 13.44 3.93
CA VAL A 51 8.37 12.91 2.56
C VAL A 51 9.26 11.67 2.51
N ILE A 52 8.68 10.55 2.09
CA ILE A 52 9.39 9.29 1.87
C ILE A 52 9.64 9.17 0.36
N ASP A 53 10.88 9.27 -0.06
CA ASP A 53 11.31 9.21 -1.47
C ASP A 53 12.19 7.99 -1.78
N THR A 54 12.59 7.25 -0.75
CA THR A 54 13.40 6.03 -0.86
C THR A 54 13.35 5.24 0.43
N GLY A 55 13.71 3.97 0.36
CA GLY A 55 13.84 3.07 1.50
C GLY A 55 12.56 2.38 1.89
N HIS A 56 12.68 1.51 2.87
CA HIS A 56 11.62 0.61 3.33
C HIS A 56 10.63 1.32 4.24
N VAL A 57 9.35 1.11 3.99
CA VAL A 57 8.26 1.65 4.81
C VAL A 57 7.03 0.74 4.71
N ASP A 58 6.43 0.42 5.84
CA ASP A 58 5.25 -0.42 5.90
C ASP A 58 4.07 0.29 6.53
N VAL A 59 2.92 0.24 5.88
CA VAL A 59 1.65 0.58 6.53
C VAL A 59 1.33 -0.51 7.54
N GLY A 60 1.10 -0.14 8.78
CA GLY A 60 0.82 -1.06 9.88
C GLY A 60 -0.03 -0.40 10.95
N ALA A 61 -0.44 -1.16 11.94
CA ALA A 61 -1.21 -0.64 13.06
C ALA A 61 -0.40 -0.69 14.34
N LEU A 62 -0.52 0.34 15.16
CA LEU A 62 -0.14 0.34 16.57
C LEU A 62 -1.39 0.43 17.43
N LEU A 63 -1.33 -0.13 18.63
CA LEU A 63 -2.35 0.05 19.67
C LEU A 63 -1.78 0.99 20.73
N ASP A 64 -2.50 2.07 21.02
CA ASP A 64 -2.25 2.87 22.22
C ASP A 64 -3.44 2.69 23.17
N GLY A 65 -3.26 1.78 24.10
CA GLY A 65 -4.29 1.43 25.07
C GLY A 65 -5.54 0.82 24.43
N THR A 66 -6.64 1.60 24.36
CA THR A 66 -7.89 1.20 23.72
C THR A 66 -8.05 1.71 22.30
N ASP A 67 -7.22 2.68 21.92
CA ASP A 67 -7.25 3.30 20.61
C ASP A 67 -6.16 2.64 19.76
N SER A 68 -6.51 2.21 18.58
CA SER A 68 -5.55 1.75 17.59
C SER A 68 -5.43 2.82 16.53
N GLU A 69 -4.24 3.05 16.06
CA GLU A 69 -3.95 4.00 15.00
C GLU A 69 -3.26 3.28 13.84
N LEU A 70 -3.65 3.65 12.63
CA LEU A 70 -2.95 3.20 11.44
C LEU A 70 -1.77 4.14 11.21
N MET A 71 -0.59 3.56 11.23
CA MET A 71 0.67 4.27 11.10
C MET A 71 1.52 3.68 9.97
N ALA A 72 2.65 4.28 9.70
CA ALA A 72 3.68 3.69 8.84
C ALA A 72 4.96 3.49 9.65
N ARG A 73 5.53 2.31 9.58
CA ARG A 73 6.85 2.00 10.10
C ARG A 73 7.88 2.37 9.05
N ASP A 74 8.59 3.47 9.29
CA ASP A 74 9.69 3.99 8.48
C ASP A 74 11.01 3.44 9.04
N ASP A 75 11.63 2.51 8.38
CA ASP A 75 12.93 1.95 8.74
C ASP A 75 14.03 2.19 7.68
N ALA A 76 13.82 3.18 6.82
CA ALA A 76 14.84 3.68 5.90
C ALA A 76 16.04 4.32 6.60
N GLY A 77 15.93 4.68 7.88
CA GLY A 77 16.98 5.27 8.70
C GLY A 77 17.79 4.25 9.52
N ASP A 78 18.62 4.75 10.43
CA ASP A 78 19.44 3.91 11.34
C ASP A 78 18.58 3.11 12.34
N LYS A 79 17.36 3.57 12.61
CA LYS A 79 16.40 2.95 13.51
C LYS A 79 15.00 3.08 12.94
N PRO A 80 14.14 2.07 13.16
CA PRO A 80 12.73 2.17 12.82
C PRO A 80 12.03 3.26 13.63
N VAL A 81 11.10 3.98 12.98
CA VAL A 81 10.24 4.99 13.58
C VAL A 81 8.83 4.83 13.05
N TRP A 82 7.87 4.69 13.94
CA TRP A 82 6.46 4.74 13.56
C TRP A 82 6.01 6.18 13.33
N ARG A 83 5.33 6.42 12.20
CA ARG A 83 4.88 7.75 11.78
C ARG A 83 3.40 7.75 11.50
N HIS A 84 2.72 8.84 11.88
CA HIS A 84 1.32 9.06 11.54
C HIS A 84 1.17 9.17 10.01
N LEU A 85 0.27 8.39 9.41
CA LEU A 85 0.08 8.39 7.95
C LEU A 85 -0.38 9.75 7.41
N ASP A 86 -1.09 10.53 8.23
CA ASP A 86 -1.53 11.87 7.85
C ASP A 86 -0.36 12.86 7.67
N ASP A 87 0.78 12.59 8.29
CA ASP A 87 2.01 13.40 8.19
C ASP A 87 2.91 12.97 7.02
N LEU A 88 2.58 11.85 6.36
CA LEU A 88 3.41 11.27 5.31
C LEU A 88 2.95 11.64 3.90
N VAL A 89 3.94 11.78 3.02
CA VAL A 89 3.75 11.81 1.57
C VAL A 89 4.80 10.90 0.93
N PHE A 90 4.37 9.96 0.11
CA PHE A 90 5.24 9.08 -0.66
C PHE A 90 5.59 9.76 -1.99
N SER A 91 6.87 10.03 -2.21
CA SER A 91 7.36 10.65 -3.44
C SER A 91 7.82 9.59 -4.43
N VAL A 92 7.04 9.38 -5.46
CA VAL A 92 7.28 8.40 -6.52
C VAL A 92 7.84 9.13 -7.75
N GLY A 93 9.11 9.55 -7.66
CA GLY A 93 9.78 10.36 -8.68
C GLY A 93 10.00 9.61 -10.01
N ASP A 94 10.60 10.30 -10.98
CA ASP A 94 10.82 9.76 -12.34
C ASP A 94 11.77 8.55 -12.38
N LYS A 95 12.51 8.27 -11.30
CA LYS A 95 13.26 7.00 -11.14
C LYS A 95 12.36 5.77 -11.06
N ALA A 96 11.11 5.96 -10.67
CA ALA A 96 10.10 4.91 -10.61
C ALA A 96 9.44 4.62 -11.96
N GLN A 97 9.77 5.38 -13.02
CA GLN A 97 9.18 5.16 -14.33
C GLN A 97 9.59 3.81 -14.92
N GLN A 98 8.61 3.07 -15.37
CA GLN A 98 8.77 1.84 -16.12
C GLN A 98 7.96 1.93 -17.42
N THR A 99 8.41 1.22 -18.44
CA THR A 99 7.65 1.07 -19.69
C THR A 99 6.86 -0.23 -19.61
N LEU A 100 5.55 -0.17 -19.82
CA LEU A 100 4.71 -1.36 -19.83
C LEU A 100 5.16 -2.32 -20.94
N PRO A 101 5.38 -3.60 -20.62
CA PRO A 101 5.79 -4.58 -21.62
C PRO A 101 4.67 -4.87 -22.61
N ASP A 102 5.08 -5.37 -23.80
CA ASP A 102 4.14 -5.76 -24.85
C ASP A 102 3.56 -7.17 -24.54
N THR A 103 2.68 -7.21 -23.55
CA THR A 103 1.96 -8.42 -23.12
C THR A 103 0.60 -8.04 -22.59
N ASP A 104 -0.37 -8.94 -22.69
CA ASP A 104 -1.73 -8.75 -22.19
C ASP A 104 -1.81 -8.83 -20.65
N ASP A 105 -0.75 -9.31 -19.99
CA ASP A 105 -0.73 -9.53 -18.53
C ASP A 105 -0.96 -8.27 -17.70
N PHE A 106 -0.60 -7.09 -18.23
CA PHE A 106 -0.73 -5.80 -17.53
C PHE A 106 -1.89 -4.94 -18.06
N GLY A 107 -2.80 -5.48 -18.86
CA GLY A 107 -3.94 -4.74 -19.40
C GLY A 107 -4.86 -4.11 -18.33
N PHE A 108 -4.78 -4.57 -17.09
CA PHE A 108 -5.52 -4.01 -15.95
C PHE A 108 -4.94 -2.69 -15.42
N VAL A 109 -3.72 -2.29 -15.82
CA VAL A 109 -3.02 -1.10 -15.26
C VAL A 109 -3.59 0.22 -15.81
N GLY A 110 -4.45 0.17 -16.83
CA GLY A 110 -5.10 1.36 -17.39
C GLY A 110 -4.21 2.24 -18.26
N ALA A 111 -3.11 1.65 -18.78
CA ALA A 111 -2.21 2.25 -19.76
C ALA A 111 -1.93 1.24 -20.89
N GLU A 112 -1.51 1.71 -22.04
CA GLU A 112 -1.23 0.86 -23.20
C GLU A 112 0.19 0.28 -23.15
N SER A 113 0.40 -0.86 -23.82
CA SER A 113 1.74 -1.40 -24.06
C SER A 113 2.67 -0.32 -24.65
N GLY A 114 3.86 -0.19 -24.05
CA GLY A 114 4.83 0.85 -24.42
C GLY A 114 4.67 2.18 -23.70
N ASP A 115 3.57 2.41 -23.02
CA ASP A 115 3.40 3.60 -22.18
C ASP A 115 4.30 3.58 -20.94
N LYS A 116 4.57 4.75 -20.41
CA LYS A 116 5.29 4.92 -19.19
C LYS A 116 4.32 5.05 -18.02
N VAL A 117 4.58 4.27 -16.98
CA VAL A 117 3.88 4.32 -15.70
C VAL A 117 4.89 4.51 -14.58
N TRP A 118 4.45 4.96 -13.42
CA TRP A 118 5.28 5.06 -12.22
C TRP A 118 4.94 3.89 -11.29
N VAL A 119 5.98 3.17 -10.88
CA VAL A 119 5.82 1.94 -10.08
C VAL A 119 6.59 2.08 -8.77
N VAL A 120 5.87 1.96 -7.64
CA VAL A 120 6.49 1.59 -6.36
C VAL A 120 6.61 0.07 -6.38
N PRO A 121 7.82 -0.48 -6.53
CA PRO A 121 7.97 -1.89 -6.87
C PRO A 121 7.81 -2.81 -5.65
N GLN A 122 7.38 -4.05 -5.92
CA GLN A 122 7.32 -5.11 -4.91
C GLN A 122 8.71 -5.48 -4.35
N THR A 123 9.77 -5.28 -5.13
CA THR A 123 11.16 -5.49 -4.71
C THR A 123 11.86 -4.15 -4.56
N GLU A 124 12.75 -4.04 -3.57
CA GLU A 124 13.44 -2.79 -3.29
C GLU A 124 14.18 -2.22 -4.51
N GLN A 125 13.97 -0.94 -4.78
CA GLN A 125 14.67 -0.16 -5.81
C GLN A 125 15.24 1.12 -5.20
N VAL A 126 16.53 1.35 -5.35
CA VAL A 126 17.21 2.55 -4.82
C VAL A 126 16.63 3.83 -5.42
N GLY A 127 16.21 4.76 -4.56
CA GLY A 127 15.63 6.05 -4.94
C GLY A 127 14.16 5.98 -5.34
N VAL A 128 13.46 4.94 -4.90
CA VAL A 128 12.01 4.78 -4.94
C VAL A 128 11.57 4.29 -3.55
N PRO A 129 10.44 4.76 -3.01
CA PRO A 129 9.88 4.18 -1.78
C PRO A 129 9.64 2.68 -1.96
N TRP A 130 9.95 1.88 -0.95
CA TRP A 130 9.61 0.46 -0.94
C TRP A 130 8.48 0.25 0.05
N LEU A 131 7.24 0.39 -0.45
CA LEU A 131 6.03 0.46 0.34
C LEU A 131 5.35 -0.90 0.45
N GLY A 132 5.23 -1.37 1.68
CA GLY A 132 4.51 -2.59 2.06
C GLY A 132 3.45 -2.36 3.12
N TRP A 133 3.02 -3.47 3.71
CA TRP A 133 2.22 -3.49 4.93
C TRP A 133 2.69 -4.59 5.87
N ASN A 134 2.49 -4.37 7.16
CA ASN A 134 2.78 -5.39 8.17
C ASN A 134 1.72 -5.44 9.28
N THR A 135 1.61 -6.62 9.87
CA THR A 135 0.77 -6.90 11.04
C THR A 135 1.62 -7.46 12.19
N GLN A 136 2.92 -7.09 12.24
CA GLN A 136 3.92 -7.73 13.08
C GLN A 136 4.14 -7.01 14.41
N ALA A 137 3.53 -5.82 14.62
CA ALA A 137 3.58 -5.16 15.93
C ALA A 137 3.08 -6.13 17.03
N PRO A 138 3.84 -6.34 18.11
CA PRO A 138 3.52 -7.38 19.10
C PRO A 138 2.11 -7.30 19.66
N GLU A 139 1.60 -6.09 19.89
CA GLU A 139 0.24 -5.86 20.36
C GLU A 139 -0.81 -6.19 19.29
N ILE A 140 -0.51 -6.00 18.00
CA ILE A 140 -1.39 -6.40 16.91
C ILE A 140 -1.45 -7.92 16.82
N VAL A 141 -0.31 -8.60 16.82
CA VAL A 141 -0.24 -10.07 16.83
C VAL A 141 -1.03 -10.65 18.00
N GLN A 142 -0.93 -10.03 19.19
CA GLN A 142 -1.61 -10.50 20.39
C GLN A 142 -3.12 -10.26 20.35
N ASN A 143 -3.56 -9.12 19.84
CA ASN A 143 -4.95 -8.69 19.92
C ASN A 143 -5.78 -9.05 18.69
N PHE A 144 -5.15 -9.18 17.50
CA PHE A 144 -5.82 -9.50 16.23
C PHE A 144 -5.32 -10.84 15.66
N PRO A 145 -5.70 -11.97 16.27
CA PRO A 145 -5.16 -13.28 15.91
C PRO A 145 -5.56 -13.76 14.50
N ARG A 146 -6.50 -13.08 13.85
CA ARG A 146 -6.93 -13.35 12.47
C ARG A 146 -6.42 -12.30 11.48
N GLY A 147 -5.49 -11.42 11.90
CA GLY A 147 -5.05 -10.31 11.07
C GLY A 147 -6.11 -9.22 10.92
N ALA A 148 -6.01 -8.48 9.83
CA ALA A 148 -6.88 -7.34 9.50
C ALA A 148 -7.07 -7.25 7.99
N ASP A 149 -8.06 -6.47 7.57
CA ASP A 149 -8.33 -6.20 6.16
C ASP A 149 -7.89 -4.78 5.81
N LEU A 150 -7.07 -4.63 4.78
CA LEU A 150 -6.81 -3.36 4.12
C LEU A 150 -7.90 -3.15 3.06
N VAL A 151 -8.74 -2.15 3.24
CA VAL A 151 -9.90 -1.88 2.40
C VAL A 151 -9.70 -0.58 1.65
N PHE A 152 -9.63 -0.67 0.33
CA PHE A 152 -9.51 0.49 -0.55
C PHE A 152 -10.91 1.06 -0.81
N THR A 153 -11.10 2.35 -0.50
CA THR A 153 -12.41 3.00 -0.55
C THR A 153 -12.50 4.13 -1.58
N GLY A 154 -11.36 4.56 -2.16
CA GLY A 154 -11.36 5.59 -3.19
C GLY A 154 -9.96 6.02 -3.64
N HIS A 155 -9.94 6.76 -4.75
CA HIS A 155 -8.76 7.41 -5.31
C HIS A 155 -9.13 8.83 -5.75
N GLU A 156 -8.26 9.78 -5.47
CA GLU A 156 -8.37 11.17 -5.93
C GLU A 156 -7.04 11.60 -6.54
N GLY A 157 -7.07 12.20 -7.71
CA GLY A 157 -5.90 12.67 -8.44
C GLY A 157 -5.94 12.34 -9.93
N PRO A 158 -4.89 12.67 -10.70
CA PRO A 158 -4.83 12.37 -12.12
C PRO A 158 -4.65 10.86 -12.38
N GLY A 159 -5.21 10.42 -13.53
CA GLY A 159 -5.04 9.06 -14.03
C GLY A 159 -5.67 7.98 -13.17
N GLN A 160 -5.02 6.84 -13.14
CA GLN A 160 -5.46 5.63 -12.44
C GLN A 160 -4.38 5.13 -11.51
N ALA A 161 -4.79 4.48 -10.42
CA ALA A 161 -3.90 3.81 -9.48
C ALA A 161 -4.29 2.34 -9.35
N HIS A 162 -3.31 1.46 -9.37
CA HIS A 162 -3.49 0.01 -9.29
C HIS A 162 -2.48 -0.59 -8.31
N MET A 163 -2.82 -1.74 -7.75
CA MET A 163 -1.90 -2.53 -6.95
C MET A 163 -1.98 -4.00 -7.36
N PHE A 164 -0.85 -4.66 -7.45
CA PHE A 164 -0.78 -6.08 -7.79
C PHE A 164 0.45 -6.77 -7.18
N ILE A 165 0.40 -8.08 -7.09
CA ILE A 165 1.52 -8.94 -6.67
C ILE A 165 1.95 -9.80 -7.85
N GLU A 166 3.26 -9.98 -8.02
CA GLU A 166 3.86 -10.96 -8.91
C GLU A 166 4.34 -12.17 -8.12
N ASN A 167 3.88 -13.35 -8.53
CA ASN A 167 4.22 -14.64 -7.92
C ASN A 167 5.07 -15.49 -8.88
N GLY A 168 6.31 -15.06 -9.11
CA GLY A 168 7.25 -15.81 -9.94
C GLY A 168 6.84 -15.88 -11.41
N PHE A 169 6.38 -17.04 -11.89
CA PHE A 169 6.05 -17.28 -13.30
C PHE A 169 4.56 -17.15 -13.63
N ASP A 170 3.74 -16.89 -12.63
CA ASP A 170 2.30 -16.69 -12.83
C ASP A 170 2.02 -15.27 -13.32
N SER A 171 0.85 -15.07 -13.96
CA SER A 171 0.39 -13.73 -14.32
C SER A 171 0.23 -12.87 -13.07
N PRO A 172 0.46 -11.54 -13.16
CA PRO A 172 0.27 -10.62 -12.06
C PRO A 172 -1.15 -10.74 -11.47
N MET A 173 -1.25 -10.74 -10.16
CA MET A 173 -2.52 -10.82 -9.45
C MET A 173 -2.95 -9.41 -8.99
N PRO A 174 -3.98 -8.81 -9.61
CA PRO A 174 -4.50 -7.51 -9.20
C PRO A 174 -5.11 -7.56 -7.80
N LEU A 175 -4.76 -6.59 -6.96
CA LEU A 175 -5.28 -6.42 -5.60
C LEU A 175 -6.16 -5.18 -5.47
N TYR A 176 -5.85 -4.11 -6.23
CA TYR A 176 -6.59 -2.86 -6.24
C TYR A 176 -6.65 -2.27 -7.64
N ASP A 177 -7.78 -1.68 -7.97
CA ASP A 177 -8.04 -1.02 -9.25
C ASP A 177 -8.94 0.21 -9.00
N SER A 178 -8.39 1.40 -9.14
CA SER A 178 -9.09 2.66 -8.87
C SER A 178 -10.28 2.93 -9.79
N THR A 179 -10.41 2.20 -10.91
CA THR A 179 -11.55 2.33 -11.84
C THR A 179 -12.78 1.55 -11.40
N LYS A 180 -12.60 0.58 -10.48
CA LYS A 180 -13.70 -0.21 -9.95
C LYS A 180 -14.43 0.56 -8.86
N SER A 181 -15.75 0.56 -8.97
CA SER A 181 -16.61 1.12 -7.92
C SER A 181 -16.74 0.14 -6.75
N GLY A 182 -16.89 0.69 -5.55
CA GLY A 182 -17.05 -0.08 -4.31
C GLY A 182 -15.74 -0.38 -3.61
N GLU A 183 -15.86 -1.02 -2.48
CA GLU A 183 -14.70 -1.39 -1.65
C GLU A 183 -13.95 -2.57 -2.27
N GLN A 184 -12.62 -2.53 -2.21
CA GLN A 184 -11.75 -3.63 -2.60
C GLN A 184 -10.90 -4.00 -1.39
N LEU A 185 -10.82 -5.28 -1.09
CA LEU A 185 -10.28 -5.77 0.16
C LEU A 185 -9.06 -6.66 -0.08
N VAL A 186 -8.01 -6.40 0.70
CA VAL A 186 -6.81 -7.25 0.80
C VAL A 186 -6.70 -7.72 2.25
N HIS A 187 -6.81 -9.02 2.47
CA HIS A 187 -6.62 -9.58 3.80
C HIS A 187 -5.13 -9.61 4.16
N MET A 188 -4.82 -9.05 5.31
CA MET A 188 -3.48 -9.07 5.89
C MET A 188 -3.47 -10.11 7.02
N GLU A 189 -2.87 -11.26 6.77
CA GLU A 189 -2.72 -12.32 7.77
C GLU A 189 -2.00 -11.79 9.02
N ALA A 190 -2.28 -12.39 10.17
CA ALA A 190 -1.60 -12.03 11.41
C ALA A 190 -0.10 -12.36 11.35
N ASN A 191 0.74 -11.46 11.86
CA ASN A 191 2.19 -11.60 11.90
C ASN A 191 2.84 -11.79 10.52
N THR A 192 2.39 -11.01 9.55
CA THR A 192 2.94 -11.01 8.19
C THR A 192 3.48 -9.66 7.79
N HIS A 193 4.37 -9.70 6.78
CA HIS A 193 4.97 -8.56 6.13
C HIS A 193 4.97 -8.80 4.61
N VAL A 194 4.38 -7.88 3.84
CA VAL A 194 4.17 -8.06 2.41
C VAL A 194 4.38 -6.75 1.66
N HIS A 195 5.04 -6.82 0.49
CA HIS A 195 5.14 -5.75 -0.48
C HIS A 195 4.38 -6.10 -1.76
N ALA A 196 3.82 -5.08 -2.39
CA ALA A 196 3.14 -5.17 -3.68
C ALA A 196 3.68 -4.10 -4.65
N ASN A 197 3.42 -4.28 -5.93
CA ASN A 197 3.63 -3.24 -6.93
C ASN A 197 2.45 -2.25 -6.87
N TRP A 198 2.74 -0.95 -6.63
CA TRP A 198 1.76 0.14 -6.75
C TRP A 198 2.04 0.88 -8.04
N VAL A 199 1.06 1.02 -8.90
CA VAL A 199 1.22 1.60 -10.23
C VAL A 199 0.33 2.81 -10.41
N PHE A 200 0.89 3.88 -10.97
CA PHE A 200 0.20 5.11 -11.30
C PHE A 200 0.37 5.40 -12.79
N SER A 201 -0.73 5.60 -13.50
CA SER A 201 -0.70 5.89 -14.94
C SER A 201 -0.25 7.31 -15.27
N ASP A 202 -0.51 8.28 -14.40
CA ASP A 202 -0.26 9.69 -14.64
C ASP A 202 0.48 10.37 -13.48
N PRO A 203 1.33 11.37 -13.77
CA PRO A 203 2.02 12.13 -12.75
C PRO A 203 1.12 13.17 -12.10
N GLY A 204 1.42 13.50 -10.83
CA GLY A 204 0.75 14.54 -10.05
C GLY A 204 0.52 14.12 -8.61
N ALA A 205 -0.14 14.98 -7.86
CA ALA A 205 -0.54 14.68 -6.50
C ALA A 205 -1.78 13.76 -6.51
N GLN A 206 -1.72 12.67 -5.74
CA GLN A 206 -2.76 11.64 -5.69
C GLN A 206 -2.97 11.16 -4.26
N THR A 207 -4.17 10.70 -3.96
CA THR A 207 -4.46 10.02 -2.69
C THR A 207 -5.25 8.74 -2.94
N ILE A 208 -4.95 7.72 -2.13
CA ILE A 208 -5.71 6.49 -2.06
C ILE A 208 -6.32 6.43 -0.66
N SER A 209 -7.65 6.44 -0.57
CA SER A 209 -8.39 6.30 0.67
C SER A 209 -8.42 4.83 1.08
N VAL A 210 -8.04 4.55 2.32
CA VAL A 210 -7.99 3.19 2.86
C VAL A 210 -8.60 3.15 4.26
N ASP A 211 -9.26 2.03 4.55
CA ASP A 211 -9.59 1.63 5.91
C ASP A 211 -8.76 0.41 6.29
N VAL A 212 -8.39 0.29 7.55
CA VAL A 212 -7.95 -0.98 8.12
C VAL A 212 -9.02 -1.48 9.06
N ARG A 213 -9.53 -2.66 8.83
CA ARG A 213 -10.62 -3.27 9.58
C ARG A 213 -10.18 -4.59 10.17
N GLY A 214 -10.42 -4.78 11.47
CA GLY A 214 -10.07 -6.01 12.17
C GLY A 214 -11.10 -6.36 13.23
N THR A 215 -11.06 -7.62 13.67
CA THR A 215 -11.83 -8.06 14.82
C THR A 215 -10.86 -8.61 15.86
N ASP A 216 -10.88 -8.02 17.05
CA ASP A 216 -9.99 -8.44 18.13
C ASP A 216 -10.33 -9.83 18.69
N GLY A 217 -9.47 -10.35 19.54
CA GLY A 217 -9.67 -11.66 20.20
C GLY A 217 -10.90 -11.75 21.12
N LYS A 218 -11.54 -10.60 21.44
CA LYS A 218 -12.78 -10.50 22.23
C LYS A 218 -14.02 -10.39 21.36
N GLY A 219 -13.85 -10.29 20.04
CA GLY A 219 -14.94 -10.14 19.06
C GLY A 219 -15.34 -8.69 18.79
N THR A 220 -14.61 -7.69 19.28
CA THR A 220 -14.86 -6.29 19.00
C THR A 220 -14.32 -5.94 17.61
N LYS A 221 -15.13 -5.24 16.81
CA LYS A 221 -14.72 -4.76 15.50
C LYS A 221 -14.05 -3.40 15.62
N HIS A 222 -12.96 -3.24 14.93
CA HIS A 222 -12.18 -1.99 14.84
C HIS A 222 -12.09 -1.56 13.37
N SER A 223 -12.13 -0.27 13.13
CA SER A 223 -11.98 0.31 11.79
C SER A 223 -11.30 1.67 11.88
N TYR A 224 -10.28 1.87 11.06
CA TYR A 224 -9.50 3.11 10.96
C TYR A 224 -9.47 3.55 9.51
N SER A 225 -9.80 4.81 9.26
CA SER A 225 -9.78 5.40 7.92
C SER A 225 -8.66 6.41 7.82
N THR A 226 -7.91 6.36 6.73
CA THR A 226 -6.86 7.33 6.40
C THR A 226 -6.70 7.47 4.90
N LYS A 227 -5.77 8.37 4.49
CA LYS A 227 -5.37 8.52 3.09
C LYS A 227 -3.87 8.28 2.94
N LEU A 228 -3.50 7.41 2.04
CA LEU A 228 -2.14 7.31 1.54
C LEU A 228 -1.95 8.42 0.51
N ARG A 229 -0.97 9.31 0.73
CA ARG A 229 -0.71 10.47 -0.11
C ARG A 229 0.53 10.26 -0.96
N PHE A 230 0.41 10.48 -2.25
CA PHE A 230 1.48 10.29 -3.22
C PHE A 230 1.75 11.57 -4.01
N VAL A 231 3.01 11.79 -4.33
CA VAL A 231 3.45 12.70 -5.39
C VAL A 231 4.11 11.85 -6.45
N VAL A 232 3.48 11.76 -7.60
CA VAL A 232 3.93 10.94 -8.73
C VAL A 232 4.62 11.83 -9.75
N GLY A 233 5.82 11.43 -10.21
CA GLY A 233 6.68 12.22 -11.07
C GLY A 233 7.36 13.38 -10.36
N ASP A 234 8.40 13.95 -10.99
CA ASP A 234 9.26 14.97 -10.37
C ASP A 234 8.64 16.37 -10.32
N LYS A 235 7.44 16.58 -10.89
CA LYS A 235 6.82 17.91 -11.02
C LYS A 235 5.77 18.24 -9.97
N GLY A 236 5.32 17.24 -9.19
CA GLY A 236 4.35 17.43 -8.13
C GLY A 236 4.97 17.94 -6.83
N SER A 237 4.15 18.36 -5.88
CA SER A 237 4.60 18.76 -4.56
C SER A 237 3.86 18.03 -3.43
N ALA A 238 4.56 17.82 -2.32
CA ALA A 238 3.98 17.20 -1.13
C ALA A 238 2.79 18.02 -0.58
N ASN A 239 2.85 19.35 -0.69
CA ASN A 239 1.77 20.24 -0.24
C ASN A 239 0.48 20.05 -1.07
N GLU A 240 0.60 19.80 -2.38
CA GLU A 240 -0.54 19.48 -3.22
C GLU A 240 -1.18 18.14 -2.79
N ALA A 241 -0.38 17.11 -2.52
CA ALA A 241 -0.89 15.83 -2.05
C ALA A 241 -1.56 15.93 -0.67
N ARG A 242 -1.04 16.76 0.24
CA ARG A 242 -1.67 17.03 1.55
C ARG A 242 -2.99 17.79 1.41
N ALA A 243 -3.11 18.66 0.40
CA ALA A 243 -4.32 19.45 0.17
C ALA A 243 -5.48 18.65 -0.39
N ILE A 244 -5.23 17.49 -1.04
CA ILE A 244 -6.29 16.63 -1.56
C ILE A 244 -7.13 16.08 -0.41
N GLY A 245 -8.44 16.37 -0.43
CA GLY A 245 -9.39 15.88 0.58
C GLY A 245 -9.25 16.52 1.96
N SER A 246 -8.35 17.53 2.12
CA SER A 246 -8.35 18.41 3.29
C SER A 246 -9.37 19.51 3.06
N SER A 247 -10.66 19.19 3.11
CA SER A 247 -11.67 20.25 3.30
C SER A 247 -11.39 20.93 4.61
N PRO A 248 -11.38 22.29 4.70
CA PRO A 248 -11.27 22.94 5.98
C PRO A 248 -12.46 22.45 6.81
N SER A 249 -12.19 21.69 7.85
CA SER A 249 -13.17 21.37 8.88
C SER A 249 -13.64 22.71 9.41
N ALA A 250 -14.84 23.14 8.97
CA ALA A 250 -15.49 24.29 9.58
C ALA A 250 -15.68 23.89 11.03
N ALA A 251 -14.83 24.45 11.89
CA ALA A 251 -15.04 24.40 13.32
C ALA A 251 -16.41 25.05 13.58
N THR A 252 -17.43 24.23 13.63
CA THR A 252 -18.76 24.65 14.07
C THR A 252 -18.63 24.90 15.56
N SER A 253 -18.30 26.15 15.89
CA SER A 253 -18.47 26.67 17.21
C SER A 253 -19.96 26.60 17.55
N VAL A 254 -20.38 25.50 18.19
CA VAL A 254 -21.69 25.39 18.81
C VAL A 254 -21.67 26.26 20.02
N ALA A 255 -22.20 27.49 19.88
CA ALA A 255 -22.55 28.31 21.01
C ALA A 255 -23.60 27.58 21.86
N PRO A 256 -23.47 27.59 23.20
CA PRO A 256 -24.44 26.89 24.06
C PRO A 256 -25.80 27.55 23.91
N PRO A 257 -26.92 26.79 23.81
CA PRO A 257 -28.26 27.39 23.77
C PRO A 257 -28.60 28.03 25.09
N ALA A 258 -29.01 29.28 25.01
CA ALA A 258 -29.56 30.00 26.12
C ALA A 258 -30.79 29.32 26.70
N SER A 259 -30.74 29.06 27.99
CA SER A 259 -31.85 28.55 28.81
C SER A 259 -33.06 29.44 28.71
N SER A 260 -34.16 28.94 28.17
CA SER A 260 -35.49 29.50 28.44
C SER A 260 -36.39 28.43 29.03
N ARG A 261 -36.75 28.71 30.28
CA ARG A 261 -37.68 27.98 31.15
C ARG A 261 -39.11 28.40 30.79
N ALA A 262 -39.96 27.48 30.43
CA ALA A 262 -41.41 27.57 30.73
C ALA A 262 -42.14 26.25 30.52
N ALA A 263 -42.76 25.82 31.59
CA ALA A 263 -44.13 25.30 31.79
C ALA A 263 -44.50 23.90 31.25
N ALA A 264 -44.84 23.09 32.23
CA ALA A 264 -45.48 21.80 32.19
C ALA A 264 -46.91 21.86 31.59
N THR A 265 -47.30 20.78 30.88
CA THR A 265 -48.66 20.28 30.89
C THR A 265 -48.63 18.78 30.61
N GLU A 266 -49.11 17.99 31.58
CA GLU A 266 -49.38 16.58 31.50
C GLU A 266 -50.53 16.34 30.55
N ILE A 267 -50.58 15.19 29.86
CA ILE A 267 -51.78 14.34 29.65
C ILE A 267 -51.35 12.97 29.05
N SER A 268 -51.55 11.92 29.87
CA SER A 268 -52.08 10.58 29.65
C SER A 268 -51.68 9.76 28.40
N SER A 269 -51.14 8.57 28.71
CA SER A 269 -51.20 7.30 27.93
C SER A 269 -52.61 6.85 27.60
N PRO A 270 -52.79 5.91 26.63
CA PRO A 270 -52.75 4.50 27.02
C PRO A 270 -52.04 3.53 26.04
N ALA A 271 -51.79 2.37 26.62
CA ALA A 271 -51.20 1.18 26.04
C ALA A 271 -52.06 0.49 24.96
N SER A 272 -51.42 -0.24 24.05
CA SER A 272 -51.93 -1.54 23.57
C SER A 272 -50.86 -2.37 22.85
N THR A 273 -50.52 -3.51 23.43
CA THR A 273 -50.53 -4.91 23.00
C THR A 273 -49.72 -5.34 21.79
N ALA A 274 -48.78 -6.19 22.10
CA ALA A 274 -48.11 -7.30 21.45
C ALA A 274 -48.74 -7.88 20.14
N THR A 275 -47.83 -8.29 19.24
CA THR A 275 -47.92 -9.65 18.67
C THR A 275 -46.55 -10.05 18.10
N ALA A 276 -46.04 -11.18 18.53
CA ALA A 276 -44.87 -11.90 17.97
C ALA A 276 -45.26 -12.55 16.65
N ASN A 277 -44.33 -12.60 15.72
CA ASN A 277 -44.25 -13.76 14.83
C ASN A 277 -42.84 -14.03 14.35
N SER A 278 -42.53 -15.29 14.39
CA SER A 278 -41.30 -16.01 14.15
C SER A 278 -41.07 -16.32 12.66
N SER A 279 -39.83 -16.77 12.41
CA SER A 279 -39.27 -17.54 11.26
C SER A 279 -38.93 -16.71 10.04
N ASP A 280 -37.74 -16.83 9.45
CA ASP A 280 -37.21 -18.04 8.86
C ASP A 280 -35.70 -17.91 8.52
N ASP A 281 -35.01 -19.02 8.60
CA ASP A 281 -33.63 -19.29 8.18
C ASP A 281 -33.42 -19.01 6.69
N SER A 282 -32.23 -18.51 6.35
CA SER A 282 -31.53 -18.89 5.11
C SER A 282 -30.03 -18.75 5.30
N ASP A 283 -29.40 -19.89 5.44
CA ASP A 283 -27.95 -20.09 5.24
C ASP A 283 -27.58 -19.69 3.81
N ASP A 284 -26.54 -18.86 3.66
CA ASP A 284 -25.82 -18.73 2.40
C ASP A 284 -24.31 -18.91 2.67
N ASP A 285 -23.90 -20.16 2.54
CA ASP A 285 -22.53 -20.63 2.51
C ASP A 285 -21.89 -20.25 1.17
N THR A 286 -20.99 -19.27 1.18
CA THR A 286 -20.03 -19.09 0.09
C THR A 286 -18.65 -19.58 0.51
N PRO A 287 -18.02 -20.50 -0.25
CA PRO A 287 -16.74 -21.07 0.12
C PRO A 287 -15.58 -20.11 -0.21
N TRP A 288 -14.71 -19.96 0.76
CA TRP A 288 -13.48 -19.20 0.71
C TRP A 288 -12.47 -19.76 -0.30
N GLY A 289 -11.89 -18.89 -1.13
CA GLY A 289 -10.74 -19.22 -1.97
C GLY A 289 -9.45 -19.39 -1.14
N PRO A 290 -8.41 -19.99 -1.70
CA PRO A 290 -7.22 -20.38 -0.94
C PRO A 290 -6.41 -19.18 -0.46
N ALA A 291 -5.97 -19.27 0.81
CA ALA A 291 -5.01 -18.37 1.41
C ALA A 291 -3.68 -18.42 0.65
N ILE A 292 -3.11 -17.25 0.38
CA ILE A 292 -1.79 -17.10 -0.24
C ILE A 292 -0.76 -17.00 0.89
N VAL A 293 0.17 -17.92 0.88
CA VAL A 293 1.35 -17.92 1.75
C VAL A 293 2.47 -17.15 1.08
#